data_8f3faa2c1a7fe635a63063e280fcbe80
#
_entry.id   8f3faa2c1a7fe635a63063e280fcbe80
#
_cell.length_a   1.000
_cell.length_b   1.000
_cell.length_c   1.000
_cell.angle_alpha   90.00
_cell.angle_beta   90.00
_cell.angle_gamma   90.00
#
_symmetry.space_group_name_H-M   'P 1'
#
loop_
_entity.id
_entity.type
_entity.pdbx_description
1 polymer ?
#
loop_
_entity_poly.entity_id
_entity_poly.type
_entity_poly.pdbx_seq_one_letter_code
_entity_poly.pdbx_strand_id
1 'polypeptide(L)'
;MWINSIKISNFRNYKSLAIELNKGINVFYGENAQGKTNIIESIFLCSIGKSFRTNKEKELIKFNEENCIVEIDFEKSDREGNISINIGNRKNIFVNKIKIKKLSELLGNINVVIFTPDDINILKGGPQNRRKFLDVMISQLRPKYMHLCSLYQKTLDERNTYLKNTENYNYDLLDIYDEKLVEYGCEIYKYRNEFIEKIKNKIKKIHKNITNDKEDIEIKYTSNCEDKNEYLKLLKERRNLDFIKGYTTKGVHRDDFQIFLNDLPVDVYGSQGQHRTAVLSLKLSELQVIYDEIGENPILLLDDFMSELDEFRRTNFLENIKDTQVIITCTDKIELKENDVKMFNIKNGEIKI
;
A
#
# COMPACT_ATOMS: atom_id res chain seq x y z
N MET A 1 4.73 -16.71 -5.10
CA MET A 1 5.57 -15.87 -5.98
C MET A 1 6.82 -15.41 -5.26
N TRP A 2 7.90 -15.12 -5.99
CA TRP A 2 9.15 -14.60 -5.41
C TRP A 2 9.95 -13.78 -6.42
N ILE A 3 10.81 -12.89 -5.91
CA ILE A 3 11.79 -12.13 -6.67
C ILE A 3 13.09 -12.92 -6.68
N ASN A 4 13.65 -13.15 -7.87
CA ASN A 4 14.92 -13.84 -8.07
C ASN A 4 16.11 -12.89 -7.96
N SER A 5 15.98 -11.69 -8.56
CA SER A 5 17.05 -10.70 -8.59
C SER A 5 16.54 -9.25 -8.53
N ILE A 6 17.39 -8.38 -8.01
CA ILE A 6 17.19 -6.91 -8.01
C ILE A 6 18.43 -6.27 -8.61
N LYS A 7 18.21 -5.36 -9.58
CA LYS A 7 19.25 -4.48 -10.12
C LYS A 7 18.81 -3.03 -9.95
N ILE A 8 19.69 -2.23 -9.41
CA ILE A 8 19.46 -0.82 -9.12
C ILE A 8 20.59 0.00 -9.72
N SER A 9 20.27 1.12 -10.37
CA SER A 9 21.23 2.10 -10.85
C SER A 9 20.76 3.51 -10.49
N ASN A 10 21.62 4.30 -9.86
CA ASN A 10 21.40 5.70 -9.45
C ASN A 10 20.09 5.95 -8.69
N PHE A 11 19.69 5.02 -7.82
CA PHE A 11 18.47 5.11 -7.04
C PHE A 11 18.78 5.45 -5.58
N ARG A 12 18.24 6.55 -5.07
CA ARG A 12 18.49 7.04 -3.72
C ARG A 12 19.99 7.20 -3.43
N ASN A 13 20.54 6.42 -2.50
CA ASN A 13 21.99 6.42 -2.20
C ASN A 13 22.79 5.42 -3.04
N TYR A 14 22.15 4.49 -3.73
CA TYR A 14 22.84 3.48 -4.54
C TYR A 14 23.31 4.05 -5.87
N LYS A 15 24.60 3.86 -6.20
CA LYS A 15 25.12 4.09 -7.55
C LYS A 15 24.83 2.89 -8.44
N SER A 16 25.12 1.69 -7.94
CA SER A 16 24.82 0.43 -8.60
C SER A 16 24.67 -0.66 -7.55
N LEU A 17 23.68 -1.53 -7.73
CA LEU A 17 23.47 -2.72 -6.92
C LEU A 17 22.92 -3.83 -7.81
N ALA A 18 23.46 -5.03 -7.70
CA ALA A 18 22.91 -6.24 -8.32
C ALA A 18 22.99 -7.37 -7.31
N ILE A 19 21.85 -7.98 -7.00
CA ILE A 19 21.73 -9.05 -6.00
C ILE A 19 20.78 -10.13 -6.48
N GLU A 20 21.08 -11.37 -6.08
CA GLU A 20 20.20 -12.50 -6.18
C GLU A 20 19.60 -12.79 -4.80
N LEU A 21 18.29 -13.04 -4.76
CA LEU A 21 17.55 -13.33 -3.54
C LEU A 21 17.23 -14.81 -3.41
N ASN A 22 17.07 -15.28 -2.18
CA ASN A 22 16.51 -16.59 -1.88
C ASN A 22 14.97 -16.54 -1.93
N LYS A 23 14.34 -17.68 -2.19
CA LYS A 23 12.88 -17.83 -2.12
C LYS A 23 12.33 -17.71 -0.69
N GLY A 24 13.14 -17.94 0.32
CA GLY A 24 12.83 -17.78 1.75
C GLY A 24 13.11 -16.38 2.28
N ILE A 25 13.88 -16.28 3.34
CA ILE A 25 14.14 -15.02 4.06
C ILE A 25 15.42 -14.36 3.56
N ASN A 26 15.32 -13.08 3.21
CA ASN A 26 16.44 -12.23 2.83
C ASN A 26 16.58 -11.08 3.83
N VAL A 27 17.69 -10.99 4.53
CA VAL A 27 17.93 -10.01 5.59
C VAL A 27 18.99 -9.01 5.15
N PHE A 28 18.62 -7.74 5.09
CA PHE A 28 19.50 -6.60 4.84
C PHE A 28 19.80 -5.92 6.17
N TYR A 29 21.01 -6.08 6.69
CA TYR A 29 21.40 -5.53 7.97
C TYR A 29 22.54 -4.51 7.84
N GLY A 30 22.67 -3.60 8.82
CA GLY A 30 23.70 -2.57 8.88
C GLY A 30 23.20 -1.34 9.62
N GLU A 31 24.09 -0.39 9.86
CA GLU A 31 23.77 0.85 10.55
C GLU A 31 22.63 1.64 9.89
N ASN A 32 22.07 2.59 10.60
CA ASN A 32 21.03 3.46 10.06
C ASN A 32 21.59 4.33 8.93
N ALA A 33 20.72 4.74 8.02
CA ALA A 33 21.02 5.54 6.81
C ALA A 33 21.94 4.87 5.76
N GLN A 34 22.26 3.59 5.88
CA GLN A 34 23.10 2.88 4.90
C GLN A 34 22.35 2.53 3.60
N GLY A 35 21.04 2.63 3.56
CA GLY A 35 20.22 2.39 2.36
C GLY A 35 19.34 1.15 2.41
N LYS A 36 19.23 0.46 3.52
CA LYS A 36 18.39 -0.75 3.70
C LYS A 36 16.95 -0.53 3.22
N THR A 37 16.27 0.47 3.75
CA THR A 37 14.90 0.87 3.35
C THR A 37 14.78 1.16 1.85
N ASN A 38 15.86 1.65 1.20
CA ASN A 38 15.82 1.97 -0.23
C ASN A 38 15.72 0.70 -1.10
N ILE A 39 16.20 -0.46 -0.62
CA ILE A 39 16.00 -1.76 -1.30
C ILE A 39 14.51 -2.15 -1.23
N ILE A 40 13.89 -2.07 -0.06
CA ILE A 40 12.45 -2.30 0.11
C ILE A 40 11.65 -1.33 -0.76
N GLU A 41 12.03 -0.04 -0.76
CA GLU A 41 11.37 0.99 -1.59
C GLU A 41 11.45 0.65 -3.08
N SER A 42 12.57 0.11 -3.55
CA SER A 42 12.77 -0.29 -4.95
C SER A 42 11.83 -1.43 -5.37
N ILE A 43 11.64 -2.42 -4.51
CA ILE A 43 10.72 -3.54 -4.75
C ILE A 43 9.27 -3.05 -4.75
N PHE A 44 8.89 -2.26 -3.74
CA PHE A 44 7.55 -1.68 -3.65
C PHE A 44 7.24 -0.81 -4.87
N LEU A 45 8.22 -0.01 -5.34
CA LEU A 45 8.09 0.77 -6.57
C LEU A 45 7.78 -0.12 -7.77
N CYS A 46 8.44 -1.26 -7.92
CA CYS A 46 8.19 -2.20 -9.02
C CYS A 46 6.82 -2.89 -8.91
N SER A 47 6.24 -3.04 -7.72
CA SER A 47 4.92 -3.65 -7.55
C SER A 47 3.77 -2.68 -7.79
N ILE A 48 3.88 -1.44 -7.27
CA ILE A 48 2.79 -0.45 -7.25
C ILE A 48 3.00 0.67 -8.27
N GLY A 49 4.25 0.85 -8.74
CA GLY A 49 4.62 1.97 -9.61
C GLY A 49 4.77 3.31 -8.90
N LYS A 50 4.72 3.32 -7.56
CA LYS A 50 4.88 4.54 -6.72
C LYS A 50 5.71 4.20 -5.49
N SER A 51 6.44 5.18 -4.98
CA SER A 51 7.10 5.05 -3.67
C SER A 51 6.07 5.10 -2.54
N PHE A 52 6.33 4.37 -1.45
CA PHE A 52 5.54 4.50 -0.21
C PHE A 52 5.97 5.70 0.64
N ARG A 53 7.18 6.28 0.39
CA ARG A 53 7.79 7.36 1.16
C ARG A 53 7.59 8.74 0.55
N THR A 54 7.51 8.85 -0.78
CA THR A 54 7.40 10.14 -1.47
C THR A 54 6.50 10.07 -2.70
N ASN A 55 5.83 11.19 -2.99
CA ASN A 55 5.09 11.37 -4.23
C ASN A 55 5.93 12.06 -5.32
N LYS A 56 7.15 12.50 -4.99
CA LYS A 56 8.03 13.22 -5.92
C LYS A 56 9.05 12.25 -6.53
N GLU A 57 8.83 11.85 -7.77
CA GLU A 57 9.68 10.88 -8.47
C GLU A 57 11.16 11.30 -8.53
N LYS A 58 11.44 12.60 -8.62
CA LYS A 58 12.82 13.13 -8.64
C LYS A 58 13.61 12.81 -7.36
N GLU A 59 12.93 12.65 -6.23
CA GLU A 59 13.57 12.28 -4.96
C GLU A 59 14.07 10.82 -4.94
N LEU A 60 13.65 10.00 -5.89
CA LEU A 60 14.12 8.62 -6.07
C LEU A 60 15.47 8.56 -6.80
N ILE A 61 15.82 9.60 -7.56
CA ILE A 61 17.08 9.69 -8.31
C ILE A 61 18.19 10.05 -7.33
N LYS A 62 19.35 9.39 -7.49
CA LYS A 62 20.54 9.70 -6.70
C LYS A 62 20.96 11.17 -6.92
N PHE A 63 21.41 11.80 -5.86
CA PHE A 63 21.90 13.19 -5.91
C PHE A 63 22.98 13.36 -6.98
N ASN A 64 22.89 14.42 -7.78
CA ASN A 64 23.73 14.73 -8.96
C ASN A 64 23.60 13.77 -10.16
N GLU A 65 22.58 12.92 -10.20
CA GLU A 65 22.28 12.07 -11.35
C GLU A 65 21.00 12.55 -12.04
N GLU A 66 20.86 12.25 -13.34
CA GLU A 66 19.70 12.68 -14.15
C GLU A 66 18.60 11.64 -14.19
N ASN A 67 18.94 10.37 -13.96
CA ASN A 67 18.00 9.26 -14.02
C ASN A 67 18.37 8.15 -13.04
N CYS A 68 17.40 7.31 -12.73
CA CYS A 68 17.62 6.05 -12.03
C CYS A 68 16.86 4.92 -12.69
N ILE A 69 17.35 3.70 -12.49
CA ILE A 69 16.73 2.47 -12.99
C ILE A 69 16.61 1.48 -11.84
N VAL A 70 15.42 0.88 -11.71
CA VAL A 70 15.17 -0.27 -10.85
C VAL A 70 14.65 -1.39 -11.73
N GLU A 71 15.25 -2.56 -11.62
CA GLU A 71 14.85 -3.76 -12.34
C GLU A 71 14.76 -4.94 -11.39
N ILE A 72 13.72 -5.75 -11.54
CA ILE A 72 13.52 -6.99 -10.80
C ILE A 72 13.18 -8.12 -11.76
N ASP A 73 13.74 -9.30 -11.51
CA ASP A 73 13.31 -10.56 -12.12
C ASP A 73 12.50 -11.34 -11.09
N PHE A 74 11.32 -11.82 -11.47
CA PHE A 74 10.40 -12.50 -10.56
C PHE A 74 9.87 -13.79 -11.17
N GLU A 75 9.38 -14.66 -10.31
CA GLU A 75 8.72 -15.93 -10.67
C GLU A 75 7.40 -16.06 -9.94
N LYS A 76 6.38 -16.50 -10.65
CA LYS A 76 5.08 -16.94 -10.16
C LYS A 76 4.90 -18.42 -10.43
N SER A 77 3.83 -19.03 -9.89
CA SER A 77 3.50 -20.43 -10.15
C SER A 77 3.32 -20.74 -11.65
N ASP A 78 2.87 -19.75 -12.44
CA ASP A 78 2.49 -19.90 -13.84
C ASP A 78 3.49 -19.28 -14.83
N ARG A 79 4.41 -18.43 -14.37
CA ARG A 79 5.32 -17.66 -15.26
C ARG A 79 6.50 -17.03 -14.55
N GLU A 80 7.56 -16.79 -15.31
CA GLU A 80 8.64 -15.86 -14.99
C GLU A 80 8.37 -14.48 -15.63
N GLY A 81 8.94 -13.44 -15.05
CA GLY A 81 8.79 -12.10 -15.59
C GLY A 81 9.88 -11.14 -15.14
N ASN A 82 9.91 -10.00 -15.82
CA ASN A 82 10.83 -8.90 -15.53
C ASN A 82 10.05 -7.59 -15.47
N ILE A 83 10.34 -6.76 -14.48
CA ILE A 83 9.83 -5.39 -14.36
C ILE A 83 11.03 -4.45 -14.30
N SER A 84 11.01 -3.43 -15.15
CA SER A 84 12.02 -2.36 -15.12
C SER A 84 11.35 -1.00 -15.10
N ILE A 85 11.77 -0.14 -14.16
CA ILE A 85 11.30 1.24 -14.02
C ILE A 85 12.47 2.18 -14.19
N ASN A 86 12.37 3.05 -15.19
CA ASN A 86 13.33 4.11 -15.44
C ASN A 86 12.67 5.46 -15.12
N ILE A 87 13.29 6.22 -14.24
CA ILE A 87 12.83 7.56 -13.82
C ILE A 87 13.90 8.58 -14.22
N GLY A 88 13.51 9.54 -15.00
CA GLY A 88 14.31 10.69 -15.46
C GLY A 88 13.40 11.88 -15.73
N ASN A 89 13.50 12.51 -16.90
CA ASN A 89 12.55 13.55 -17.32
C ASN A 89 11.10 13.03 -17.39
N ARG A 90 10.93 11.76 -17.71
CA ARG A 90 9.66 11.03 -17.67
C ARG A 90 9.90 9.65 -17.08
N LYS A 91 8.92 9.16 -16.36
CA LYS A 91 8.91 7.78 -15.90
C LYS A 91 8.47 6.84 -17.02
N ASN A 92 9.27 5.81 -17.26
CA ASN A 92 8.96 4.72 -18.18
C ASN A 92 8.97 3.41 -17.41
N ILE A 93 7.94 2.60 -17.62
CA ILE A 93 7.80 1.29 -16.98
C ILE A 93 7.75 0.24 -18.08
N PHE A 94 8.47 -0.85 -17.87
CA PHE A 94 8.54 -1.99 -18.78
C PHE A 94 8.16 -3.26 -18.00
N VAL A 95 7.34 -4.08 -18.60
CA VAL A 95 7.01 -5.44 -18.14
C VAL A 95 7.43 -6.40 -19.23
N ASN A 96 8.28 -7.36 -18.91
CA ASN A 96 8.88 -8.28 -19.89
C ASN A 96 9.52 -7.55 -21.08
N LYS A 97 10.25 -6.47 -20.79
CA LYS A 97 10.93 -5.58 -21.78
C LYS A 97 9.97 -4.81 -22.69
N ILE A 98 8.67 -4.90 -22.50
CA ILE A 98 7.64 -4.17 -23.27
C ILE A 98 7.24 -2.94 -22.46
N LYS A 99 7.34 -1.75 -23.07
CA LYS A 99 6.92 -0.50 -22.44
C LYS A 99 5.40 -0.49 -22.26
N ILE A 100 4.94 -0.36 -21.01
CA ILE A 100 3.53 -0.24 -20.71
C ILE A 100 3.03 1.21 -20.86
N LYS A 101 1.75 1.35 -21.15
CA LYS A 101 1.11 2.67 -21.34
C LYS A 101 0.27 3.08 -20.12
N LYS A 102 -0.23 2.11 -19.38
CA LYS A 102 -1.10 2.32 -18.22
C LYS A 102 -0.51 1.63 -17.00
N LEU A 103 -0.60 2.28 -15.85
CA LEU A 103 -0.12 1.69 -14.59
C LEU A 103 -0.87 0.40 -14.20
N SER A 104 -2.12 0.27 -14.65
CA SER A 104 -2.90 -0.96 -14.48
C SER A 104 -2.27 -2.21 -15.14
N GLU A 105 -1.36 -2.03 -16.10
CA GLU A 105 -0.62 -3.14 -16.74
C GLU A 105 0.58 -3.62 -15.87
N LEU A 106 1.03 -2.78 -14.93
CA LEU A 106 2.04 -3.15 -13.94
C LEU A 106 1.45 -3.97 -12.80
N LEU A 107 0.27 -3.54 -12.31
CA LEU A 107 -0.35 -4.10 -11.11
C LEU A 107 -0.68 -5.59 -11.27
N GLY A 108 -0.46 -6.37 -10.21
CA GLY A 108 -0.71 -7.80 -10.18
C GLY A 108 0.37 -8.67 -10.86
N ASN A 109 1.43 -8.07 -11.45
CA ASN A 109 2.60 -8.85 -11.87
C ASN A 109 3.33 -9.42 -10.66
N ILE A 110 3.58 -8.61 -9.66
CA ILE A 110 3.96 -9.03 -8.32
C ILE A 110 3.02 -8.39 -7.30
N ASN A 111 2.75 -9.11 -6.21
CA ASN A 111 1.95 -8.61 -5.10
C ASN A 111 2.84 -8.54 -3.87
N VAL A 112 2.78 -7.43 -3.16
CA VAL A 112 3.60 -7.18 -1.98
C VAL A 112 2.74 -6.74 -0.80
N VAL A 113 3.12 -7.15 0.40
CA VAL A 113 2.64 -6.58 1.65
C VAL A 113 3.83 -5.97 2.36
N ILE A 114 3.75 -4.69 2.66
CA ILE A 114 4.83 -3.97 3.35
C ILE A 114 4.44 -3.69 4.79
N PHE A 115 5.37 -3.88 5.70
CA PHE A 115 5.30 -3.45 7.09
C PHE A 115 6.38 -2.39 7.33
N THR A 116 5.97 -1.24 7.82
CA THR A 116 6.86 -0.12 8.15
C THR A 116 6.54 0.42 9.53
N PRO A 117 7.46 1.13 10.21
CA PRO A 117 7.15 1.84 11.45
C PRO A 117 6.00 2.85 11.30
N ASP A 118 5.82 3.40 10.09
CA ASP A 118 4.77 4.37 9.78
C ASP A 118 3.37 3.75 9.69
N ASP A 119 3.23 2.41 9.66
CA ASP A 119 1.91 1.75 9.59
C ASP A 119 1.03 2.04 10.81
N ILE A 120 1.61 2.47 11.92
CA ILE A 120 0.86 2.98 13.08
C ILE A 120 -0.05 4.16 12.69
N ASN A 121 0.30 4.91 11.64
CA ASN A 121 -0.50 6.01 11.11
C ASN A 121 -1.78 5.54 10.41
N ILE A 122 -1.96 4.26 10.11
CA ILE A 122 -3.24 3.72 9.66
C ILE A 122 -4.28 3.90 10.77
N LEU A 123 -3.88 3.74 12.03
CA LEU A 123 -4.75 3.96 13.19
C LEU A 123 -4.72 5.41 13.67
N LYS A 124 -3.53 5.94 13.99
CA LYS A 124 -3.37 7.26 14.60
C LYS A 124 -3.49 8.43 13.63
N GLY A 125 -3.29 8.17 12.35
CA GLY A 125 -3.41 9.19 11.31
C GLY A 125 -4.85 9.41 10.85
N GLY A 126 -5.02 10.39 9.96
CA GLY A 126 -6.32 10.72 9.40
C GLY A 126 -6.87 9.66 8.43
N PRO A 127 -8.13 9.80 8.01
CA PRO A 127 -8.80 8.92 7.04
C PRO A 127 -8.02 8.70 5.74
N GLN A 128 -7.16 9.64 5.36
CA GLN A 128 -6.33 9.52 4.16
C GLN A 128 -5.39 8.32 4.22
N ASN A 129 -4.78 8.01 5.38
CA ASN A 129 -3.89 6.86 5.55
C ASN A 129 -4.66 5.54 5.43
N ARG A 130 -5.86 5.49 6.00
CA ARG A 130 -6.74 4.32 5.92
C ARG A 130 -7.23 4.07 4.49
N ARG A 131 -7.60 5.12 3.76
CA ARG A 131 -7.93 4.99 2.33
C ARG A 131 -6.73 4.54 1.51
N LYS A 132 -5.53 5.11 1.75
CA LYS A 132 -4.30 4.70 1.08
C LYS A 132 -4.01 3.22 1.28
N PHE A 133 -4.18 2.70 2.50
CA PHE A 133 -4.04 1.27 2.80
C PHE A 133 -4.98 0.42 1.90
N LEU A 134 -6.28 0.73 1.87
CA LEU A 134 -7.25 0.03 1.03
C LEU A 134 -6.91 0.16 -0.46
N ASP A 135 -6.57 1.38 -0.91
CA ASP A 135 -6.29 1.66 -2.31
C ASP A 135 -5.06 0.88 -2.81
N VAL A 136 -4.01 0.76 -1.99
CA VAL A 136 -2.81 -0.04 -2.31
C VAL A 136 -3.17 -1.52 -2.42
N MET A 137 -3.86 -2.08 -1.42
CA MET A 137 -4.24 -3.49 -1.41
C MET A 137 -5.16 -3.84 -2.59
N ILE A 138 -6.25 -3.09 -2.78
CA ILE A 138 -7.24 -3.37 -3.81
C ILE A 138 -6.66 -3.21 -5.21
N SER A 139 -5.82 -2.17 -5.43
CA SER A 139 -5.23 -1.91 -6.74
C SER A 139 -4.36 -3.07 -7.24
N GLN A 140 -3.64 -3.75 -6.35
CA GLN A 140 -2.82 -4.91 -6.69
C GLN A 140 -3.66 -6.10 -7.20
N LEU A 141 -4.90 -6.21 -6.73
CA LEU A 141 -5.79 -7.34 -6.99
C LEU A 141 -6.83 -7.03 -8.08
N ARG A 142 -7.15 -5.75 -8.26
CA ARG A 142 -8.20 -5.25 -9.17
C ARG A 142 -7.69 -4.04 -9.97
N PRO A 143 -6.98 -4.25 -11.08
CA PRO A 143 -6.45 -3.14 -11.90
C PRO A 143 -7.54 -2.15 -12.36
N LYS A 144 -8.79 -2.60 -12.55
CA LYS A 144 -9.95 -1.76 -12.85
C LYS A 144 -10.24 -0.74 -11.75
N TYR A 145 -10.06 -1.13 -10.48
CA TYR A 145 -10.25 -0.23 -9.33
C TYR A 145 -9.34 1.00 -9.41
N MET A 146 -8.06 0.80 -9.70
CA MET A 146 -7.12 1.92 -9.85
C MET A 146 -7.52 2.88 -10.97
N HIS A 147 -8.03 2.34 -12.10
CA HIS A 147 -8.53 3.17 -13.19
C HIS A 147 -9.73 4.00 -12.75
N LEU A 148 -10.68 3.41 -12.03
CA LEU A 148 -11.84 4.11 -11.47
C LEU A 148 -11.41 5.22 -10.50
N CYS A 149 -10.45 4.94 -9.60
CA CYS A 149 -9.90 5.95 -8.69
C CYS A 149 -9.28 7.13 -9.45
N SER A 150 -8.57 6.85 -10.56
CA SER A 150 -7.98 7.91 -11.40
C SER A 150 -9.06 8.76 -12.10
N LEU A 151 -10.11 8.14 -12.64
CA LEU A 151 -11.24 8.85 -13.26
C LEU A 151 -11.99 9.70 -12.22
N TYR A 152 -12.27 9.11 -11.06
CA TYR A 152 -12.93 9.80 -9.96
C TYR A 152 -12.12 11.03 -9.51
N GLN A 153 -10.80 10.84 -9.28
CA GLN A 153 -9.94 11.94 -8.85
C GLN A 153 -9.88 13.06 -9.88
N LYS A 154 -9.76 12.74 -11.16
CA LYS A 154 -9.77 13.73 -12.24
C LYS A 154 -11.08 14.53 -12.25
N THR A 155 -12.24 13.87 -12.18
CA THR A 155 -13.56 14.51 -12.15
C THR A 155 -13.72 15.37 -10.88
N LEU A 156 -13.22 14.89 -9.74
CA LEU A 156 -13.24 15.63 -8.48
C LEU A 156 -12.41 16.92 -8.57
N ASP A 157 -11.22 16.84 -9.18
CA ASP A 157 -10.33 18.01 -9.35
C ASP A 157 -10.94 19.03 -10.31
N GLU A 158 -11.55 18.58 -11.41
CA GLU A 158 -12.29 19.42 -12.36
C GLU A 158 -13.47 20.14 -11.68
N ARG A 159 -14.30 19.38 -10.94
CA ARG A 159 -15.41 19.94 -10.16
C ARG A 159 -14.93 20.94 -9.11
N ASN A 160 -13.90 20.61 -8.35
CA ASN A 160 -13.34 21.51 -7.33
C ASN A 160 -12.72 22.78 -7.94
N THR A 161 -12.11 22.68 -9.11
CA THR A 161 -11.59 23.84 -9.85
C THR A 161 -12.72 24.74 -10.30
N TYR A 162 -13.82 24.16 -10.78
CA TYR A 162 -15.01 24.88 -11.16
C TYR A 162 -15.65 25.62 -9.97
N LEU A 163 -15.81 24.92 -8.82
CA LEU A 163 -16.36 25.51 -7.59
C LEU A 163 -15.56 26.71 -7.08
N LYS A 164 -14.23 26.74 -7.30
CA LYS A 164 -13.36 27.84 -6.85
C LYS A 164 -13.40 29.08 -7.74
N ASN A 165 -13.57 28.88 -9.04
CA ASN A 165 -13.27 29.91 -10.05
C ASN A 165 -14.52 30.52 -10.69
N THR A 166 -15.74 30.16 -10.26
CA THR A 166 -16.97 30.57 -10.93
C THR A 166 -17.81 31.45 -10.02
N GLU A 167 -18.09 32.65 -10.48
CA GLU A 167 -19.04 33.59 -9.83
C GLU A 167 -20.50 33.28 -10.19
N ASN A 168 -20.73 32.78 -11.42
CA ASN A 168 -22.04 32.39 -11.91
C ASN A 168 -22.07 30.90 -12.24
N TYR A 169 -22.91 30.15 -11.52
CA TYR A 169 -22.92 28.68 -11.59
C TYR A 169 -23.80 28.15 -12.72
N ASN A 170 -23.20 27.36 -13.61
CA ASN A 170 -23.96 26.56 -14.56
C ASN A 170 -24.29 25.21 -13.90
N TYR A 171 -25.56 25.03 -13.56
CA TYR A 171 -26.04 23.81 -12.91
C TYR A 171 -25.98 22.58 -13.81
N ASP A 172 -26.12 22.75 -15.14
CA ASP A 172 -26.03 21.62 -16.10
C ASP A 172 -24.61 21.02 -16.10
N LEU A 173 -23.58 21.88 -16.01
CA LEU A 173 -22.21 21.42 -15.92
C LEU A 173 -21.93 20.69 -14.58
N LEU A 174 -22.51 21.19 -13.49
CA LEU A 174 -22.42 20.52 -12.19
C LEU A 174 -23.15 19.18 -12.20
N ASP A 175 -24.30 19.07 -12.88
CA ASP A 175 -24.99 17.79 -13.03
C ASP A 175 -24.09 16.74 -13.72
N ILE A 176 -23.36 17.13 -14.77
CA ILE A 176 -22.41 16.23 -15.46
C ILE A 176 -21.29 15.77 -14.51
N TYR A 177 -20.72 16.65 -13.71
CA TYR A 177 -19.70 16.26 -12.74
C TYR A 177 -20.26 15.35 -11.64
N ASP A 178 -21.44 15.70 -11.11
CA ASP A 178 -22.11 14.94 -10.05
C ASP A 178 -22.44 13.52 -10.52
N GLU A 179 -23.00 13.37 -11.74
CA GLU A 179 -23.32 12.05 -12.34
C GLU A 179 -22.06 11.18 -12.50
N LYS A 180 -20.95 11.75 -13.00
CA LYS A 180 -19.68 11.03 -13.11
C LYS A 180 -19.10 10.65 -11.75
N LEU A 181 -19.16 11.54 -10.76
CA LEU A 181 -18.71 11.23 -9.39
C LEU A 181 -19.55 10.12 -8.77
N VAL A 182 -20.86 10.10 -9.03
CA VAL A 182 -21.75 9.02 -8.58
C VAL A 182 -21.41 7.71 -9.27
N GLU A 183 -21.25 7.71 -10.60
CA GLU A 183 -20.91 6.50 -11.36
C GLU A 183 -19.62 5.85 -10.83
N TYR A 184 -18.53 6.61 -10.76
CA TYR A 184 -17.24 6.09 -10.33
C TYR A 184 -17.20 5.84 -8.83
N GLY A 185 -17.81 6.72 -8.03
CA GLY A 185 -17.81 6.62 -6.58
C GLY A 185 -18.52 5.38 -6.06
N CYS A 186 -19.71 5.05 -6.58
CA CYS A 186 -20.43 3.85 -6.17
C CYS A 186 -19.68 2.55 -6.58
N GLU A 187 -18.98 2.54 -7.70
CA GLU A 187 -18.15 1.39 -8.06
C GLU A 187 -16.92 1.26 -7.15
N ILE A 188 -16.26 2.37 -6.79
CA ILE A 188 -15.16 2.39 -5.82
C ILE A 188 -15.65 1.90 -4.45
N TYR A 189 -16.82 2.37 -3.99
CA TYR A 189 -17.44 1.92 -2.74
C TYR A 189 -17.63 0.40 -2.74
N LYS A 190 -18.18 -0.19 -3.80
CA LYS A 190 -18.40 -1.64 -3.88
C LYS A 190 -17.10 -2.43 -3.66
N TYR A 191 -16.00 -2.03 -4.33
CA TYR A 191 -14.71 -2.66 -4.13
C TYR A 191 -14.21 -2.51 -2.68
N ARG A 192 -14.27 -1.30 -2.13
CA ARG A 192 -13.80 -1.07 -0.75
C ARG A 192 -14.61 -1.84 0.26
N ASN A 193 -15.94 -1.84 0.14
CA ASN A 193 -16.82 -2.59 1.02
C ASN A 193 -16.56 -4.10 0.94
N GLU A 194 -16.42 -4.66 -0.28
CA GLU A 194 -16.05 -6.08 -0.48
C GLU A 194 -14.78 -6.43 0.28
N PHE A 195 -13.71 -5.62 0.13
CA PHE A 195 -12.43 -5.90 0.75
C PHE A 195 -12.43 -5.67 2.26
N ILE A 196 -13.17 -4.69 2.75
CA ILE A 196 -13.38 -4.50 4.19
C ILE A 196 -14.07 -5.73 4.81
N GLU A 197 -15.10 -6.28 4.17
CA GLU A 197 -15.76 -7.48 4.66
C GLU A 197 -14.81 -8.71 4.66
N LYS A 198 -13.94 -8.84 3.65
CA LYS A 198 -12.90 -9.89 3.63
C LYS A 198 -11.92 -9.71 4.81
N ILE A 199 -11.47 -8.48 5.07
CA ILE A 199 -10.61 -8.19 6.22
C ILE A 199 -11.32 -8.49 7.54
N LYS A 200 -12.58 -8.07 7.73
CA LYS A 200 -13.38 -8.35 8.94
C LYS A 200 -13.42 -9.82 9.30
N ASN A 201 -13.59 -10.68 8.29
CA ASN A 201 -13.65 -12.13 8.49
C ASN A 201 -12.31 -12.74 8.95
N LYS A 202 -11.18 -12.13 8.55
CA LYS A 202 -9.83 -12.61 8.88
C LYS A 202 -9.31 -12.02 10.20
N ILE A 203 -9.48 -10.70 10.37
CA ILE A 203 -8.84 -9.96 11.46
C ILE A 203 -9.26 -10.45 12.84
N LYS A 204 -10.52 -10.85 13.02
CA LYS A 204 -11.01 -11.38 14.30
C LYS A 204 -10.23 -12.63 14.73
N LYS A 205 -10.06 -13.59 13.82
CA LYS A 205 -9.33 -14.82 14.09
C LYS A 205 -7.83 -14.54 14.35
N ILE A 206 -7.21 -13.71 13.51
CA ILE A 206 -5.80 -13.37 13.63
C ILE A 206 -5.53 -12.64 14.95
N HIS A 207 -6.36 -11.65 15.30
CA HIS A 207 -6.20 -10.87 16.50
C HIS A 207 -6.35 -11.71 17.77
N LYS A 208 -7.34 -12.59 17.80
CA LYS A 208 -7.54 -13.56 18.90
C LYS A 208 -6.30 -14.44 19.10
N ASN A 209 -5.73 -14.96 18.02
CA ASN A 209 -4.50 -15.77 18.12
C ASN A 209 -3.33 -14.96 18.70
N ILE A 210 -3.16 -13.70 18.27
CA ILE A 210 -2.07 -12.83 18.73
C ILE A 210 -2.27 -12.39 20.19
N THR A 211 -3.50 -12.22 20.63
CA THR A 211 -3.82 -11.73 21.98
C THR A 211 -4.19 -12.83 22.98
N ASN A 212 -4.15 -14.13 22.56
CA ASN A 212 -4.62 -15.27 23.35
C ASN A 212 -6.06 -15.05 23.84
N ASP A 213 -6.96 -14.70 22.93
CA ASP A 213 -8.39 -14.43 23.17
C ASP A 213 -8.69 -13.33 24.22
N LYS A 214 -7.74 -12.44 24.51
CA LYS A 214 -7.91 -11.37 25.50
C LYS A 214 -8.66 -10.14 24.98
N GLU A 215 -8.64 -9.93 23.66
CA GLU A 215 -9.20 -8.75 23.02
C GLU A 215 -10.05 -9.15 21.82
N ASP A 216 -11.21 -8.51 21.66
CA ASP A 216 -12.03 -8.61 20.45
C ASP A 216 -11.80 -7.39 19.56
N ILE A 217 -11.69 -7.63 18.24
CA ILE A 217 -11.42 -6.58 17.25
C ILE A 217 -12.57 -6.50 16.24
N GLU A 218 -13.00 -5.28 15.92
CA GLU A 218 -14.00 -5.00 14.90
C GLU A 218 -13.56 -3.88 13.98
N ILE A 219 -13.97 -3.94 12.70
CA ILE A 219 -13.77 -2.86 11.71
C ILE A 219 -15.15 -2.36 11.28
N LYS A 220 -15.35 -1.03 11.33
CA LYS A 220 -16.57 -0.37 10.82
C LYS A 220 -16.18 0.55 9.65
N TYR A 221 -16.83 0.34 8.51
CA TYR A 221 -16.64 1.16 7.31
C TYR A 221 -17.78 2.17 7.18
N THR A 222 -17.44 3.40 6.84
CA THR A 222 -18.41 4.49 6.68
C THR A 222 -18.21 5.13 5.31
N SER A 223 -19.26 5.17 4.52
CA SER A 223 -19.31 5.80 3.21
C SER A 223 -20.63 6.54 3.00
N ASN A 224 -20.69 7.41 2.01
CA ASN A 224 -21.93 8.06 1.56
C ASN A 224 -22.28 7.65 0.11
N CYS A 225 -21.66 6.60 -0.42
CA CYS A 225 -21.72 6.24 -1.84
C CYS A 225 -22.33 4.85 -2.06
N GLU A 226 -23.12 4.35 -1.16
CA GLU A 226 -23.73 3.01 -1.22
C GLU A 226 -24.77 2.93 -2.33
N ASP A 227 -25.69 3.88 -2.37
CA ASP A 227 -26.76 3.99 -3.37
C ASP A 227 -26.53 5.19 -4.32
N LYS A 228 -26.73 4.95 -5.62
CA LYS A 228 -26.51 5.99 -6.65
C LYS A 228 -27.46 7.17 -6.52
N ASN A 229 -28.72 6.91 -6.23
CA ASN A 229 -29.75 7.97 -6.16
C ASN A 229 -29.55 8.80 -4.90
N GLU A 230 -29.27 8.16 -3.78
CA GLU A 230 -28.97 8.84 -2.52
C GLU A 230 -27.70 9.68 -2.61
N TYR A 231 -26.63 9.14 -3.24
CA TYR A 231 -25.40 9.89 -3.41
C TYR A 231 -25.58 11.08 -4.36
N LEU A 232 -26.31 10.92 -5.48
CA LEU A 232 -26.62 12.04 -6.37
C LEU A 232 -27.43 13.13 -5.66
N LYS A 233 -28.47 12.74 -4.93
CA LYS A 233 -29.26 13.65 -4.12
C LYS A 233 -28.40 14.41 -3.12
N LEU A 234 -27.52 13.70 -2.40
CA LEU A 234 -26.61 14.27 -1.42
C LEU A 234 -25.66 15.31 -2.06
N LEU A 235 -25.09 15.02 -3.25
CA LEU A 235 -24.25 15.97 -3.96
C LEU A 235 -25.02 17.25 -4.34
N LYS A 236 -26.24 17.12 -4.85
CA LYS A 236 -27.10 18.26 -5.21
C LYS A 236 -27.46 19.12 -3.99
N GLU A 237 -27.83 18.51 -2.88
CA GLU A 237 -28.14 19.19 -1.62
C GLU A 237 -26.94 19.94 -1.02
N ARG A 238 -25.73 19.44 -1.26
CA ARG A 238 -24.48 20.00 -0.73
C ARG A 238 -23.85 21.08 -1.61
N ARG A 239 -24.36 21.35 -2.81
CA ARG A 239 -23.77 22.31 -3.76
C ARG A 239 -23.48 23.68 -3.13
N ASN A 240 -24.44 24.26 -2.41
CA ASN A 240 -24.25 25.57 -1.76
C ASN A 240 -23.09 25.54 -0.74
N LEU A 241 -22.96 24.47 0.04
CA LEU A 241 -21.85 24.29 0.97
C LEU A 241 -20.52 24.08 0.24
N ASP A 242 -20.53 23.30 -0.84
CA ASP A 242 -19.36 23.03 -1.66
C ASP A 242 -18.84 24.33 -2.31
N PHE A 243 -19.72 25.21 -2.76
CA PHE A 243 -19.36 26.55 -3.26
C PHE A 243 -18.68 27.39 -2.18
N ILE A 244 -19.30 27.50 -0.99
CA ILE A 244 -18.73 28.27 0.12
C ILE A 244 -17.33 27.75 0.48
N LYS A 245 -17.13 26.43 0.45
CA LYS A 245 -15.85 25.79 0.80
C LYS A 245 -14.86 25.72 -0.36
N GLY A 246 -15.31 25.86 -1.60
CA GLY A 246 -14.50 25.71 -2.81
C GLY A 246 -14.04 24.27 -3.08
N TYR A 247 -14.71 23.27 -2.49
CA TYR A 247 -14.43 21.85 -2.73
C TYR A 247 -15.62 20.95 -2.41
N THR A 248 -15.63 19.76 -3.00
CA THR A 248 -16.62 18.71 -2.79
C THR A 248 -16.50 18.10 -1.38
N THR A 249 -17.59 18.17 -0.62
CA THR A 249 -17.59 17.76 0.79
C THR A 249 -18.04 16.33 1.02
N LYS A 250 -18.62 15.65 0.03
CA LYS A 250 -19.15 14.28 0.10
C LYS A 250 -18.64 13.41 -1.04
N GLY A 251 -18.47 12.12 -0.79
CA GLY A 251 -18.01 11.15 -1.77
C GLY A 251 -16.94 10.20 -1.22
N VAL A 252 -16.50 9.23 -2.03
CA VAL A 252 -15.52 8.20 -1.63
C VAL A 252 -14.15 8.74 -1.19
N HIS A 253 -13.81 9.95 -1.57
CA HIS A 253 -12.63 10.68 -1.07
C HIS A 253 -12.77 11.12 0.39
N ARG A 254 -13.95 10.93 1.00
CA ARG A 254 -14.28 11.18 2.42
C ARG A 254 -14.57 9.90 3.20
N ASP A 255 -14.58 8.75 2.51
CA ASP A 255 -14.76 7.46 3.19
C ASP A 255 -13.74 7.23 4.28
N ASP A 256 -14.14 6.45 5.27
CA ASP A 256 -13.28 6.05 6.36
C ASP A 256 -13.63 4.65 6.87
N PHE A 257 -12.65 3.99 7.49
CA PHE A 257 -12.93 2.86 8.36
C PHE A 257 -12.26 3.07 9.71
N GLN A 258 -12.90 2.57 10.76
CA GLN A 258 -12.38 2.61 12.12
C GLN A 258 -12.22 1.21 12.68
N ILE A 259 -11.22 1.04 13.52
CA ILE A 259 -10.95 -0.21 14.24
C ILE A 259 -11.34 -0.02 15.70
N PHE A 260 -12.07 -0.99 16.23
CA PHE A 260 -12.53 -1.03 17.62
C PHE A 260 -11.88 -2.23 18.32
N LEU A 261 -11.48 -2.04 19.55
CA LEU A 261 -11.08 -3.10 20.48
C LEU A 261 -12.05 -3.09 21.67
N ASN A 262 -12.69 -4.23 21.91
CA ASN A 262 -13.71 -4.35 22.97
C ASN A 262 -14.71 -3.18 22.94
N ASP A 263 -15.26 -2.89 21.75
CA ASP A 263 -16.22 -1.81 21.44
C ASP A 263 -15.68 -0.37 21.57
N LEU A 264 -14.43 -0.17 21.92
CA LEU A 264 -13.82 1.16 22.01
C LEU A 264 -12.95 1.48 20.78
N PRO A 265 -13.05 2.70 20.20
CA PRO A 265 -12.18 3.12 19.10
C PRO A 265 -10.71 3.05 19.51
N VAL A 266 -9.92 2.26 18.77
CA VAL A 266 -8.52 2.00 19.12
C VAL A 266 -7.64 3.23 18.97
N ASP A 267 -7.93 4.11 18.03
CA ASP A 267 -7.19 5.36 17.77
C ASP A 267 -7.26 6.34 18.96
N VAL A 268 -8.34 6.29 19.74
CA VAL A 268 -8.58 7.18 20.89
C VAL A 268 -8.17 6.53 22.21
N TYR A 269 -8.58 5.28 22.44
CA TYR A 269 -8.48 4.61 23.75
C TYR A 269 -7.41 3.52 23.80
N GLY A 270 -6.83 3.13 22.67
CA GLY A 270 -5.84 2.07 22.63
C GLY A 270 -4.50 2.45 23.26
N SER A 271 -3.90 1.53 24.00
CA SER A 271 -2.52 1.62 24.44
C SER A 271 -1.55 1.49 23.24
N GLN A 272 -0.28 1.85 23.41
CA GLN A 272 0.74 1.66 22.35
C GLN A 272 0.85 0.19 21.93
N GLY A 273 0.80 -0.74 22.88
CA GLY A 273 0.83 -2.18 22.60
C GLY A 273 -0.40 -2.62 21.79
N GLN A 274 -1.60 -2.13 22.12
CA GLN A 274 -2.83 -2.39 21.40
C GLN A 274 -2.80 -1.84 19.97
N HIS A 275 -2.28 -0.62 19.76
CA HIS A 275 -2.10 -0.07 18.43
C HIS A 275 -1.21 -0.97 17.56
N ARG A 276 -0.04 -1.40 18.09
CA ARG A 276 0.87 -2.29 17.37
C ARG A 276 0.23 -3.63 17.03
N THR A 277 -0.49 -4.22 18.00
CA THR A 277 -1.18 -5.49 17.79
C THR A 277 -2.31 -5.37 16.77
N ALA A 278 -3.10 -4.29 16.81
CA ALA A 278 -4.18 -4.05 15.86
C ALA A 278 -3.65 -3.82 14.43
N VAL A 279 -2.55 -3.05 14.27
CA VAL A 279 -1.87 -2.87 12.97
C VAL A 279 -1.32 -4.20 12.46
N LEU A 280 -0.66 -4.98 13.32
CA LEU A 280 -0.15 -6.30 12.97
C LEU A 280 -1.29 -7.22 12.47
N SER A 281 -2.40 -7.26 13.20
CA SER A 281 -3.57 -8.06 12.83
C SER A 281 -4.18 -7.61 11.50
N LEU A 282 -4.25 -6.30 11.26
CA LEU A 282 -4.74 -5.73 10.01
C LEU A 282 -3.85 -6.13 8.83
N LYS A 283 -2.53 -6.00 8.98
CA LYS A 283 -1.56 -6.32 7.93
C LYS A 283 -1.45 -7.82 7.64
N LEU A 284 -1.56 -8.67 8.66
CA LEU A 284 -1.66 -10.12 8.47
C LEU A 284 -2.98 -10.51 7.78
N SER A 285 -4.06 -9.76 8.05
CA SER A 285 -5.33 -9.94 7.34
C SER A 285 -5.22 -9.54 5.88
N GLU A 286 -4.49 -8.46 5.56
CA GLU A 286 -4.16 -8.06 4.19
C GLU A 286 -3.44 -9.19 3.45
N LEU A 287 -2.41 -9.78 4.07
CA LEU A 287 -1.65 -10.89 3.51
C LEU A 287 -2.55 -12.10 3.18
N GLN A 288 -3.41 -12.50 4.13
CA GLN A 288 -4.34 -13.62 3.90
C GLN A 288 -5.42 -13.31 2.87
N VAL A 289 -5.92 -12.06 2.80
CA VAL A 289 -6.87 -11.66 1.74
C VAL A 289 -6.20 -11.74 0.38
N ILE A 290 -4.97 -11.27 0.23
CA ILE A 290 -4.23 -11.36 -1.03
C ILE A 290 -4.02 -12.83 -1.42
N TYR A 291 -3.60 -13.67 -0.48
CA TYR A 291 -3.45 -15.11 -0.72
C TYR A 291 -4.75 -15.77 -1.21
N ASP A 292 -5.87 -15.50 -0.55
CA ASP A 292 -7.17 -16.07 -0.94
C ASP A 292 -7.62 -15.62 -2.35
N GLU A 293 -7.24 -14.41 -2.77
CA GLU A 293 -7.61 -13.84 -4.07
C GLU A 293 -6.79 -14.37 -5.24
N ILE A 294 -5.52 -14.69 -5.02
CA ILE A 294 -4.60 -15.04 -6.10
C ILE A 294 -4.07 -16.48 -6.00
N GLY A 295 -4.29 -17.18 -4.88
CA GLY A 295 -3.81 -18.55 -4.66
C GLY A 295 -2.30 -18.67 -4.43
N GLU A 296 -1.58 -17.55 -4.26
CA GLU A 296 -0.15 -17.50 -4.01
C GLU A 296 0.18 -16.53 -2.87
N ASN A 297 1.23 -16.84 -2.09
CA ASN A 297 1.70 -15.90 -1.08
C ASN A 297 2.29 -14.64 -1.73
N PRO A 298 1.89 -13.42 -1.32
CA PRO A 298 2.55 -12.19 -1.74
C PRO A 298 3.95 -12.12 -1.13
N ILE A 299 4.82 -11.29 -1.70
CA ILE A 299 6.15 -11.01 -1.15
C ILE A 299 5.99 -10.09 0.05
N LEU A 300 6.65 -10.43 1.15
CA LEU A 300 6.56 -9.69 2.39
C LEU A 300 7.78 -8.78 2.57
N LEU A 301 7.55 -7.50 2.75
CA LEU A 301 8.57 -6.47 2.95
C LEU A 301 8.50 -5.95 4.39
N LEU A 302 9.56 -6.12 5.17
CA LEU A 302 9.63 -5.72 6.59
C LEU A 302 10.72 -4.66 6.79
N ASP A 303 10.32 -3.38 6.85
CA ASP A 303 11.25 -2.27 7.04
C ASP A 303 11.39 -1.95 8.53
N ASP A 304 12.52 -2.34 9.13
CA ASP A 304 12.87 -2.21 10.56
C ASP A 304 11.76 -2.70 11.53
N PHE A 305 10.79 -3.48 11.02
CA PHE A 305 9.58 -3.87 11.73
C PHE A 305 9.84 -4.92 12.83
N MET A 306 10.80 -5.81 12.65
CA MET A 306 11.07 -6.90 13.60
C MET A 306 11.53 -6.40 14.97
N SER A 307 12.13 -5.20 15.02
CA SER A 307 12.53 -4.54 16.29
C SER A 307 11.34 -4.00 17.09
N GLU A 308 10.19 -3.79 16.42
CA GLU A 308 8.96 -3.30 17.03
C GLU A 308 8.16 -4.39 17.76
N LEU A 309 8.51 -5.66 17.53
CA LEU A 309 7.82 -6.83 18.09
C LEU A 309 8.58 -7.40 19.28
N ASP A 310 7.86 -7.69 20.36
CA ASP A 310 8.35 -8.58 21.40
C ASP A 310 8.50 -10.03 20.89
N GLU A 311 9.16 -10.88 21.66
CA GLU A 311 9.49 -12.25 21.28
C GLU A 311 8.23 -13.08 20.96
N PHE A 312 7.16 -12.92 21.75
CA PHE A 312 5.91 -13.65 21.54
C PHE A 312 5.22 -13.26 20.22
N ARG A 313 5.10 -11.95 19.94
CA ARG A 313 4.52 -11.46 18.69
C ARG A 313 5.38 -11.81 17.49
N ARG A 314 6.72 -11.81 17.64
CA ARG A 314 7.66 -12.22 16.60
C ARG A 314 7.47 -13.68 16.21
N THR A 315 7.35 -14.58 17.19
CA THR A 315 7.12 -16.00 16.95
C THR A 315 5.79 -16.23 16.24
N ASN A 316 4.71 -15.65 16.74
CA ASN A 316 3.39 -15.74 16.09
C ASN A 316 3.39 -15.17 14.67
N PHE A 317 4.11 -14.07 14.44
CA PHE A 317 4.25 -13.49 13.12
C PHE A 317 4.93 -14.45 12.14
N LEU A 318 6.08 -15.02 12.52
CA LEU A 318 6.84 -15.96 11.69
C LEU A 318 6.03 -17.23 11.36
N GLU A 319 5.22 -17.72 12.29
CA GLU A 319 4.32 -18.86 12.04
C GLU A 319 3.25 -18.58 10.96
N ASN A 320 2.81 -17.33 10.84
CA ASN A 320 1.78 -16.92 9.88
C ASN A 320 2.33 -16.63 8.47
N ILE A 321 3.66 -16.60 8.27
CA ILE A 321 4.30 -16.24 6.99
C ILE A 321 5.09 -17.39 6.37
N LYS A 322 4.82 -18.64 6.78
CA LYS A 322 5.44 -19.83 6.18
C LYS A 322 5.22 -19.86 4.67
N ASP A 323 6.20 -20.34 3.93
CA ASP A 323 6.19 -20.43 2.46
C ASP A 323 6.07 -19.06 1.74
N THR A 324 6.40 -17.97 2.43
CA THR A 324 6.39 -16.62 1.88
C THR A 324 7.83 -16.13 1.71
N GLN A 325 8.14 -15.52 0.55
CA GLN A 325 9.41 -14.80 0.45
C GLN A 325 9.36 -13.54 1.30
N VAL A 326 10.31 -13.40 2.22
CA VAL A 326 10.40 -12.29 3.17
C VAL A 326 11.68 -11.49 2.92
N ILE A 327 11.55 -10.18 2.86
CA ILE A 327 12.65 -9.25 2.74
C ILE A 327 12.64 -8.35 3.97
N ILE A 328 13.66 -8.47 4.81
CA ILE A 328 13.76 -7.83 6.12
C ILE A 328 14.89 -6.81 6.08
N THR A 329 14.66 -5.62 6.60
CA THR A 329 15.73 -4.69 6.98
C THR A 329 15.83 -4.62 8.50
N CYS A 330 17.05 -4.53 9.03
CA CYS A 330 17.32 -4.40 10.46
C CYS A 330 18.68 -3.72 10.71
N THR A 331 18.88 -3.20 11.91
CA THR A 331 20.17 -2.60 12.33
C THR A 331 21.20 -3.66 12.61
N ASP A 332 20.80 -4.70 13.32
CA ASP A 332 21.69 -5.77 13.79
C ASP A 332 21.42 -7.08 13.05
N LYS A 333 22.42 -7.96 13.06
CA LYS A 333 22.27 -9.31 12.53
C LYS A 333 21.26 -10.09 13.38
N ILE A 334 20.18 -10.54 12.75
CA ILE A 334 19.13 -11.33 13.41
C ILE A 334 19.49 -12.81 13.28
N GLU A 335 19.48 -13.54 14.40
CA GLU A 335 19.56 -15.01 14.38
C GLU A 335 18.15 -15.57 14.13
N LEU A 336 17.95 -16.12 12.95
CA LEU A 336 16.73 -16.85 12.58
C LEU A 336 17.05 -18.35 12.53
N LYS A 337 16.20 -19.17 13.13
CA LYS A 337 16.37 -20.63 13.19
C LYS A 337 15.96 -21.35 11.89
N GLU A 338 15.67 -20.62 10.83
CA GLU A 338 15.20 -21.16 9.57
C GLU A 338 16.37 -21.50 8.64
N ASN A 339 16.21 -22.58 7.86
CA ASN A 339 17.29 -23.14 7.01
C ASN A 339 17.54 -22.39 5.71
N ASP A 340 16.68 -21.45 5.30
CA ASP A 340 16.78 -20.72 4.04
C ASP A 340 16.83 -19.19 4.27
N VAL A 341 17.90 -18.76 4.95
CA VAL A 341 18.14 -17.34 5.24
C VAL A 341 19.37 -16.85 4.52
N LYS A 342 19.22 -15.80 3.70
CA LYS A 342 20.31 -15.09 3.03
C LYS A 342 20.54 -13.73 3.68
N MET A 343 21.78 -13.46 4.09
CA MET A 343 22.16 -12.26 4.83
C MET A 343 22.99 -11.33 3.97
N PHE A 344 22.65 -10.05 3.97
CA PHE A 344 23.35 -9.01 3.23
C PHE A 344 23.76 -7.87 4.17
N ASN A 345 25.05 -7.62 4.30
CA ASN A 345 25.55 -6.49 5.07
C ASN A 345 25.59 -5.24 4.19
N ILE A 346 24.86 -4.20 4.56
CA ILE A 346 24.78 -2.95 3.81
C ILE A 346 25.63 -1.88 4.48
N LYS A 347 26.59 -1.35 3.70
CA LYS A 347 27.43 -0.22 4.14
C LYS A 347 27.63 0.76 3.00
N ASN A 348 27.24 2.05 3.20
CA ASN A 348 27.36 3.14 2.24
C ASN A 348 26.72 2.86 0.86
N GLY A 349 25.59 2.17 0.81
CA GLY A 349 24.94 1.78 -0.45
C GLY A 349 25.65 0.66 -1.22
N GLU A 350 26.47 -0.14 -0.55
CA GLU A 350 27.14 -1.31 -1.10
C GLU A 350 26.88 -2.52 -0.23
N ILE A 351 26.88 -3.71 -0.83
CA ILE A 351 26.87 -4.97 -0.10
C ILE A 351 28.31 -5.35 0.23
N LYS A 352 28.58 -5.57 1.50
CA LYS A 352 29.83 -6.20 1.93
C LYS A 352 29.59 -7.69 2.10
N ILE A 353 30.35 -8.48 1.41
CA ILE A 353 30.40 -9.93 1.49
C ILE A 353 31.16 -10.34 2.77
#